data_3356a43cf9efd5d0e98e53625fbb7917
#
_entry.id   3356a43cf9efd5d0e98e53625fbb7917
#
_cell.length_a   1.000
_cell.length_b   1.000
_cell.length_c   1.000
_cell.angle_alpha   90.00
_cell.angle_beta   90.00
_cell.angle_gamma   90.00
#
_symmetry.space_group_name_H-M   'P 1'
#
loop_
_entity.id
_entity.type
_entity.pdbx_description
1 polymer ?
#
loop_
_entity_poly.entity_id
_entity_poly.type
_entity_poly.pdbx_seq_one_letter_code
_entity_poly.pdbx_strand_id
1 'polypeptide(L)'
;MKIVSLFSGAGGLDFGIVQAGNEVIWANDFDKDAVATYARNIGGHIICADIKNIEVADIPISDVIVGGFPCQGFSQANLLRTVEDERNQLYKFFLKAVEEKHHKLFIAENVRGILSIDHGRAIKKIVSDFMNAGYIVSVTLINLADYGIPQSRHRVFIIGQRKDLGEDMLLIFPKKTNGKDGEPMPWISIKAAIDHYPDPDKPNDYYNHIYSQYKVEPRDFTGHRVTDPDKPSPTILARGNGKGGVCAIPHYNGKRRLTIRESAAIQSFPDDFEFIGQMNSCYRQIGNAVPVKFANLLGQELLRLEREVL
;
A
#
# COMPACT_ATOMS: atom_id res chain seq x y z
N MET A 1 -0.53 20.13 0.16
CA MET A 1 -1.19 19.82 -1.13
C MET A 1 -2.55 19.17 -0.91
N LYS A 2 -3.51 19.38 -1.85
CA LYS A 2 -4.79 18.67 -1.90
C LYS A 2 -4.65 17.37 -2.70
N ILE A 3 -5.22 16.28 -2.18
CA ILE A 3 -5.03 14.94 -2.72
C ILE A 3 -6.37 14.24 -2.95
N VAL A 4 -6.50 13.57 -4.06
CA VAL A 4 -7.55 12.59 -4.37
C VAL A 4 -6.95 11.20 -4.30
N SER A 5 -7.63 10.27 -3.62
CA SER A 5 -7.17 8.90 -3.43
C SER A 5 -8.14 7.88 -4.02
N LEU A 6 -7.67 7.08 -4.96
CA LEU A 6 -8.42 5.99 -5.58
C LEU A 6 -7.92 4.64 -5.04
N PHE A 7 -8.85 3.71 -4.85
CA PHE A 7 -8.51 2.38 -4.31
C PHE A 7 -7.84 2.48 -2.94
N SER A 8 -8.35 3.38 -2.09
CA SER A 8 -7.70 3.81 -0.84
C SER A 8 -7.55 2.69 0.19
N GLY A 9 -8.37 1.62 0.09
CA GLY A 9 -8.40 0.55 1.08
C GLY A 9 -8.71 1.08 2.48
N ALA A 10 -7.99 0.58 3.49
CA ALA A 10 -8.08 1.08 4.86
C ALA A 10 -7.34 2.41 5.09
N GLY A 11 -6.75 2.99 4.04
CA GLY A 11 -6.14 4.32 4.11
C GLY A 11 -4.68 4.35 4.58
N GLY A 12 -3.91 3.26 4.46
CA GLY A 12 -2.51 3.29 4.92
C GLY A 12 -1.65 4.34 4.22
N LEU A 13 -1.85 4.53 2.90
CA LEU A 13 -1.19 5.60 2.13
C LEU A 13 -1.69 6.97 2.59
N ASP A 14 -2.99 7.14 2.64
CA ASP A 14 -3.65 8.41 2.93
C ASP A 14 -3.36 8.89 4.35
N PHE A 15 -3.42 7.97 5.33
CA PHE A 15 -3.11 8.27 6.73
C PHE A 15 -1.68 8.81 6.90
N GLY A 16 -0.70 8.17 6.27
CA GLY A 16 0.69 8.65 6.32
C GLY A 16 0.86 10.01 5.64
N ILE A 17 0.20 10.24 4.50
CA ILE A 17 0.22 11.52 3.78
C ILE A 17 -0.43 12.63 4.62
N VAL A 18 -1.56 12.35 5.28
CA VAL A 18 -2.24 13.30 6.18
C VAL A 18 -1.37 13.61 7.41
N GLN A 19 -0.74 12.60 8.01
CA GLN A 19 0.21 12.81 9.11
C GLN A 19 1.39 13.71 8.73
N ALA A 20 1.78 13.73 7.46
CA ALA A 20 2.81 14.64 6.95
C ALA A 20 2.30 16.09 6.78
N GLY A 21 0.99 16.33 6.88
CA GLY A 21 0.38 17.67 6.78
C GLY A 21 -0.25 17.99 5.44
N ASN A 22 -0.45 17.00 4.55
CA ASN A 22 -1.26 17.18 3.35
C ASN A 22 -2.74 16.90 3.63
N GLU A 23 -3.63 17.28 2.72
CA GLU A 23 -5.07 17.13 2.85
C GLU A 23 -5.61 16.14 1.78
N VAL A 24 -6.17 15.01 2.21
CA VAL A 24 -6.95 14.14 1.33
C VAL A 24 -8.38 14.66 1.29
N ILE A 25 -8.79 15.22 0.17
CA ILE A 25 -10.11 15.87 0.02
C ILE A 25 -11.19 14.91 -0.47
N TRP A 26 -10.81 13.77 -1.01
CA TRP A 26 -11.72 12.76 -1.54
C TRP A 26 -11.01 11.42 -1.64
N ALA A 27 -11.71 10.36 -1.28
CA ALA A 27 -11.20 8.99 -1.34
C ALA A 27 -12.27 8.01 -1.82
N ASN A 28 -11.88 6.85 -2.38
CA ASN A 28 -12.79 5.80 -2.81
C ASN A 28 -12.22 4.41 -2.58
N ASP A 29 -13.08 3.52 -2.10
CA ASP A 29 -12.86 2.06 -2.17
C ASP A 29 -14.20 1.33 -2.29
N PHE A 30 -14.20 0.10 -2.79
CA PHE A 30 -15.41 -0.71 -2.91
C PHE A 30 -15.65 -1.64 -1.70
N ASP A 31 -14.62 -1.90 -0.89
CA ASP A 31 -14.68 -2.78 0.28
C ASP A 31 -15.29 -2.03 1.48
N LYS A 32 -16.51 -2.41 1.86
CA LYS A 32 -17.27 -1.76 2.95
C LYS A 32 -16.51 -1.72 4.29
N ASP A 33 -15.79 -2.79 4.64
CA ASP A 33 -15.03 -2.85 5.88
C ASP A 33 -13.82 -1.91 5.82
N ALA A 34 -13.14 -1.85 4.66
CA ALA A 34 -12.02 -0.93 4.45
C ALA A 34 -12.49 0.53 4.52
N VAL A 35 -13.62 0.86 3.89
CA VAL A 35 -14.23 2.19 3.98
C VAL A 35 -14.61 2.54 5.41
N ALA A 36 -15.21 1.61 6.18
CA ALA A 36 -15.53 1.84 7.58
C ALA A 36 -14.27 2.08 8.43
N THR A 37 -13.19 1.32 8.18
CA THR A 37 -11.88 1.52 8.81
C THR A 37 -11.30 2.90 8.47
N TYR A 38 -11.34 3.28 7.20
CA TYR A 38 -10.88 4.59 6.73
C TYR A 38 -11.65 5.73 7.43
N ALA A 39 -12.98 5.67 7.39
CA ALA A 39 -13.84 6.69 7.99
C ALA A 39 -13.64 6.83 9.50
N ARG A 40 -13.33 5.73 10.20
CA ARG A 40 -13.04 5.69 11.63
C ARG A 40 -11.76 6.43 11.99
N ASN A 41 -10.71 6.29 11.17
CA ASN A 41 -9.36 6.72 11.52
C ASN A 41 -8.90 7.99 10.78
N ILE A 42 -9.47 8.30 9.61
CA ILE A 42 -8.98 9.38 8.74
C ILE A 42 -10.07 10.43 8.53
N GLY A 43 -11.26 10.01 8.09
CA GLY A 43 -12.36 10.94 7.87
C GLY A 43 -13.45 10.41 6.95
N GLY A 44 -14.60 11.10 6.96
CA GLY A 44 -15.82 10.70 6.23
C GLY A 44 -15.84 11.10 4.75
N HIS A 45 -14.75 11.60 4.18
CA HIS A 45 -14.62 12.00 2.78
C HIS A 45 -14.38 10.83 1.82
N ILE A 46 -14.51 9.59 2.30
CA ILE A 46 -14.41 8.37 1.50
C ILE A 46 -15.76 7.90 0.99
N ILE A 47 -15.81 7.50 -0.29
CA ILE A 47 -17.00 6.93 -0.94
C ILE A 47 -16.86 5.42 -1.08
N CYS A 48 -17.88 4.69 -0.59
CA CYS A 48 -17.98 3.24 -0.76
C CYS A 48 -18.69 2.91 -2.07
N ALA A 49 -17.93 2.73 -3.14
CA ALA A 49 -18.46 2.37 -4.46
C ALA A 49 -17.42 1.63 -5.32
N ASP A 50 -17.89 0.77 -6.22
CA ASP A 50 -17.03 0.30 -7.30
C ASP A 50 -16.69 1.52 -8.18
N ILE A 51 -15.39 1.73 -8.41
CA ILE A 51 -14.89 2.87 -9.18
C ILE A 51 -15.48 2.95 -10.59
N LYS A 52 -15.92 1.83 -11.15
CA LYS A 52 -16.59 1.76 -12.45
C LYS A 52 -17.95 2.46 -12.48
N ASN A 53 -18.55 2.66 -11.30
CA ASN A 53 -19.83 3.33 -11.13
C ASN A 53 -19.68 4.81 -10.75
N ILE A 54 -18.45 5.32 -10.74
CA ILE A 54 -18.16 6.73 -10.45
C ILE A 54 -17.83 7.43 -11.77
N GLU A 55 -18.49 8.54 -12.03
CA GLU A 55 -18.13 9.39 -13.16
C GLU A 55 -16.87 10.19 -12.80
N VAL A 56 -15.92 10.26 -13.72
CA VAL A 56 -14.69 11.05 -13.48
C VAL A 56 -15.03 12.52 -13.20
N ALA A 57 -16.11 13.03 -13.81
CA ALA A 57 -16.60 14.39 -13.57
C ALA A 57 -16.88 14.68 -12.08
N ASP A 58 -17.31 13.69 -11.31
CA ASP A 58 -17.65 13.82 -9.88
C ASP A 58 -16.43 13.80 -8.97
N ILE A 59 -15.25 13.39 -9.49
CA ILE A 59 -14.00 13.44 -8.73
C ILE A 59 -13.54 14.91 -8.67
N PRO A 60 -13.22 15.45 -7.47
CA PRO A 60 -12.77 16.83 -7.36
C PRO A 60 -11.39 17.05 -8.01
N ILE A 61 -11.14 18.29 -8.41
CA ILE A 61 -9.79 18.69 -8.86
C ILE A 61 -8.87 18.77 -7.64
N SER A 62 -7.67 18.24 -7.77
CA SER A 62 -6.64 18.27 -6.72
C SER A 62 -5.24 18.47 -7.29
N ASP A 63 -4.27 18.75 -6.43
CA ASP A 63 -2.87 18.84 -6.85
C ASP A 63 -2.30 17.48 -7.22
N VAL A 64 -2.66 16.46 -6.43
CA VAL A 64 -2.12 15.09 -6.56
C VAL A 64 -3.24 14.07 -6.57
N ILE A 65 -3.14 13.07 -7.44
CA ILE A 65 -3.96 11.86 -7.37
C ILE A 65 -3.08 10.68 -6.97
N VAL A 66 -3.52 9.91 -5.98
CA VAL A 66 -2.81 8.71 -5.51
C VAL A 66 -3.69 7.47 -5.65
N GLY A 67 -3.09 6.28 -5.73
CA GLY A 67 -3.84 5.04 -5.70
C GLY A 67 -3.03 3.79 -5.99
N GLY A 68 -3.58 2.64 -5.60
CA GLY A 68 -3.00 1.32 -5.86
C GLY A 68 -3.95 0.47 -6.71
N PHE A 69 -4.00 0.69 -8.02
CA PHE A 69 -4.90 -0.10 -8.88
C PHE A 69 -4.49 -1.57 -8.94
N PRO A 70 -5.47 -2.53 -8.91
CA PRO A 70 -5.19 -3.96 -8.95
C PRO A 70 -4.49 -4.40 -10.24
N CYS A 71 -3.41 -5.21 -10.08
CA CYS A 71 -2.60 -5.74 -11.18
C CYS A 71 -3.15 -7.05 -11.79
N GLN A 72 -4.30 -7.53 -11.36
CA GLN A 72 -4.79 -8.90 -11.67
C GLN A 72 -5.13 -9.14 -13.15
N GLY A 73 -5.40 -8.11 -13.91
CA GLY A 73 -5.69 -8.17 -15.34
C GLY A 73 -4.48 -8.52 -16.23
N PHE A 74 -3.27 -8.30 -15.71
CA PHE A 74 -2.03 -8.53 -16.42
C PHE A 74 -1.35 -9.89 -16.07
N SER A 75 -1.97 -10.75 -15.25
CA SER A 75 -1.37 -11.99 -14.75
C SER A 75 -1.33 -13.09 -15.82
N GLN A 76 -0.16 -13.75 -15.97
CA GLN A 76 0.09 -14.86 -16.90
C GLN A 76 -0.76 -16.12 -16.69
N ALA A 77 -1.56 -16.21 -15.64
CA ALA A 77 -2.38 -17.40 -15.36
C ALA A 77 -3.52 -17.62 -16.36
N ASN A 78 -3.67 -16.79 -17.38
CA ASN A 78 -4.67 -16.91 -18.43
C ASN A 78 -4.06 -16.69 -19.83
N LEU A 79 -3.53 -17.77 -20.41
CA LEU A 79 -2.95 -17.82 -21.77
C LEU A 79 -3.93 -17.48 -22.91
N LEU A 80 -5.18 -17.14 -22.62
CA LEU A 80 -6.24 -16.90 -23.61
C LEU A 80 -6.91 -15.52 -23.54
N ARG A 81 -6.32 -14.52 -22.81
CA ARG A 81 -6.96 -13.21 -22.64
C ARG A 81 -6.19 -12.09 -23.33
N THR A 82 -6.91 -11.41 -24.21
CA THR A 82 -6.48 -10.22 -24.96
C THR A 82 -6.26 -9.01 -24.04
N VAL A 83 -5.56 -7.99 -24.54
CA VAL A 83 -5.31 -6.67 -23.90
C VAL A 83 -6.61 -5.96 -23.46
N GLU A 84 -7.77 -6.48 -23.86
CA GLU A 84 -9.13 -5.98 -23.57
C GLU A 84 -9.79 -6.57 -22.30
N ASP A 85 -9.05 -7.33 -21.48
CA ASP A 85 -9.59 -7.92 -20.25
C ASP A 85 -10.18 -6.82 -19.31
N GLU A 86 -11.41 -7.05 -18.83
CA GLU A 86 -12.14 -6.16 -17.92
C GLU A 86 -11.35 -5.73 -16.69
N ARG A 87 -10.36 -6.53 -16.27
CA ARG A 87 -9.47 -6.24 -15.15
C ARG A 87 -8.44 -5.14 -15.44
N ASN A 88 -8.20 -4.83 -16.72
CA ASN A 88 -7.38 -3.69 -17.15
C ASN A 88 -8.17 -2.37 -17.05
N GLN A 89 -9.48 -2.42 -16.85
CA GLN A 89 -10.32 -1.23 -16.75
C GLN A 89 -9.97 -0.36 -15.55
N LEU A 90 -9.51 -0.95 -14.44
CA LEU A 90 -9.22 -0.21 -13.21
C LEU A 90 -8.00 0.73 -13.38
N TYR A 91 -6.94 0.28 -14.06
CA TYR A 91 -5.84 1.19 -14.37
C TYR A 91 -6.25 2.23 -15.42
N LYS A 92 -7.10 1.86 -16.39
CA LYS A 92 -7.63 2.81 -17.38
C LYS A 92 -8.49 3.89 -16.74
N PHE A 93 -9.24 3.54 -15.69
CA PHE A 93 -10.00 4.53 -14.92
C PHE A 93 -9.05 5.51 -14.22
N PHE A 94 -7.99 5.00 -13.57
CA PHE A 94 -6.97 5.87 -12.97
C PHE A 94 -6.34 6.79 -14.01
N LEU A 95 -5.96 6.26 -15.17
CA LEU A 95 -5.43 7.04 -16.30
C LEU A 95 -6.42 8.12 -16.75
N LYS A 96 -7.69 7.75 -16.95
CA LYS A 96 -8.75 8.68 -17.36
C LYS A 96 -8.93 9.82 -16.34
N ALA A 97 -8.90 9.50 -15.04
CA ALA A 97 -8.98 10.51 -13.99
C ALA A 97 -7.77 11.48 -14.04
N VAL A 98 -6.56 10.94 -14.27
CA VAL A 98 -5.34 11.74 -14.44
C VAL A 98 -5.46 12.67 -15.66
N GLU A 99 -5.93 12.15 -16.81
CA GLU A 99 -6.09 12.90 -18.07
C GLU A 99 -7.14 14.01 -17.96
N GLU A 100 -8.34 13.71 -17.43
CA GLU A 100 -9.45 14.66 -17.43
C GLU A 100 -9.34 15.72 -16.33
N LYS A 101 -8.71 15.39 -15.20
CA LYS A 101 -8.58 16.33 -14.07
C LYS A 101 -7.27 17.09 -14.05
N HIS A 102 -6.31 16.72 -14.91
CA HIS A 102 -5.03 17.41 -15.07
C HIS A 102 -4.27 17.68 -13.76
N HIS A 103 -4.24 16.67 -12.86
CA HIS A 103 -3.48 16.74 -11.61
C HIS A 103 -2.01 17.12 -11.89
N LYS A 104 -1.39 17.90 -11.00
CA LYS A 104 0.04 18.24 -11.11
C LYS A 104 0.93 17.00 -11.05
N LEU A 105 0.57 16.08 -10.15
CA LEU A 105 1.29 14.84 -9.91
C LEU A 105 0.32 13.66 -9.80
N PHE A 106 0.79 12.47 -10.15
CA PHE A 106 0.15 11.24 -9.73
C PHE A 106 1.17 10.29 -9.08
N ILE A 107 0.71 9.50 -8.10
CA ILE A 107 1.49 8.44 -7.46
C ILE A 107 0.67 7.16 -7.48
N ALA A 108 1.11 6.18 -8.25
CA ALA A 108 0.49 4.86 -8.31
C ALA A 108 1.41 3.81 -7.68
N GLU A 109 0.86 3.04 -6.71
CA GLU A 109 1.56 1.92 -6.09
C GLU A 109 1.13 0.60 -6.73
N ASN A 110 2.09 -0.34 -6.85
CA ASN A 110 1.77 -1.69 -7.29
C ASN A 110 2.75 -2.73 -6.74
N VAL A 111 2.38 -4.00 -6.87
CA VAL A 111 3.26 -5.11 -6.50
C VAL A 111 4.43 -5.27 -7.48
N ARG A 112 5.58 -5.81 -6.99
CA ARG A 112 6.76 -6.07 -7.82
C ARG A 112 6.45 -6.84 -9.10
N GLY A 113 5.44 -7.73 -9.04
CA GLY A 113 5.05 -8.56 -10.19
C GLY A 113 4.70 -7.77 -11.46
N ILE A 114 4.25 -6.51 -11.35
CA ILE A 114 3.90 -5.68 -12.51
C ILE A 114 5.07 -5.50 -13.49
N LEU A 115 6.30 -5.54 -13.00
CA LEU A 115 7.51 -5.40 -13.82
C LEU A 115 7.78 -6.59 -14.73
N SER A 116 7.28 -7.79 -14.38
CA SER A 116 7.52 -9.03 -15.12
C SER A 116 6.28 -9.54 -15.88
N ILE A 117 5.13 -8.97 -15.64
CA ILE A 117 3.90 -9.34 -16.34
C ILE A 117 4.08 -9.15 -17.83
N ASP A 118 3.74 -10.18 -18.59
CA ASP A 118 3.84 -10.20 -20.03
C ASP A 118 5.23 -9.75 -20.54
N HIS A 119 6.29 -10.31 -19.94
CA HIS A 119 7.68 -9.96 -20.26
C HIS A 119 7.98 -8.45 -20.15
N GLY A 120 7.31 -7.75 -19.23
CA GLY A 120 7.45 -6.31 -19.02
C GLY A 120 6.66 -5.43 -19.99
N ARG A 121 5.84 -6.01 -20.87
CA ARG A 121 5.01 -5.23 -21.80
C ARG A 121 3.93 -4.43 -21.07
N ALA A 122 3.37 -4.98 -19.99
CA ALA A 122 2.35 -4.30 -19.19
C ALA A 122 2.84 -2.96 -18.63
N ILE A 123 3.99 -2.95 -17.95
CA ILE A 123 4.52 -1.70 -17.38
C ILE A 123 4.94 -0.70 -18.46
N LYS A 124 5.51 -1.16 -19.57
CA LYS A 124 5.85 -0.29 -20.70
C LYS A 124 4.62 0.38 -21.28
N LYS A 125 3.51 -0.36 -21.43
CA LYS A 125 2.25 0.21 -21.91
C LYS A 125 1.71 1.25 -20.92
N ILE A 126 1.65 0.94 -19.62
CA ILE A 126 1.19 1.87 -18.59
C ILE A 126 1.99 3.18 -18.63
N VAL A 127 3.32 3.09 -18.68
CA VAL A 127 4.21 4.25 -18.78
C VAL A 127 3.93 5.06 -20.06
N SER A 128 3.82 4.37 -21.20
CA SER A 128 3.52 5.03 -22.49
C SER A 128 2.18 5.77 -22.46
N ASP A 129 1.15 5.17 -21.84
CA ASP A 129 -0.17 5.77 -21.77
C ASP A 129 -0.14 7.07 -20.92
N PHE A 130 0.53 7.07 -19.77
CA PHE A 130 0.71 8.28 -18.97
C PHE A 130 1.59 9.34 -19.66
N MET A 131 2.63 8.91 -20.40
CA MET A 131 3.44 9.86 -21.19
C MET A 131 2.63 10.52 -22.30
N ASN A 132 1.73 9.77 -22.95
CA ASN A 132 0.78 10.28 -23.95
C ASN A 132 -0.25 11.23 -23.31
N ALA A 133 -0.64 10.99 -22.05
CA ALA A 133 -1.48 11.89 -21.26
C ALA A 133 -0.78 13.20 -20.85
N GLY A 134 0.47 13.41 -21.24
CA GLY A 134 1.20 14.67 -21.01
C GLY A 134 2.05 14.68 -19.73
N TYR A 135 2.44 13.50 -19.22
CA TYR A 135 3.25 13.38 -18.01
C TYR A 135 4.68 12.92 -18.30
N ILE A 136 5.62 13.38 -17.49
CA ILE A 136 6.92 12.74 -17.29
C ILE A 136 6.70 11.62 -16.28
N VAL A 137 7.18 10.42 -16.58
CA VAL A 137 6.89 9.23 -15.75
C VAL A 137 8.16 8.57 -15.26
N SER A 138 8.23 8.29 -13.97
CA SER A 138 9.29 7.52 -13.32
C SER A 138 8.71 6.23 -12.73
N VAL A 139 9.48 5.14 -12.83
CA VAL A 139 9.11 3.83 -12.26
C VAL A 139 10.24 3.37 -11.33
N THR A 140 9.93 3.19 -10.07
CA THR A 140 10.93 2.82 -9.06
C THR A 140 10.49 1.59 -8.28
N LEU A 141 11.34 0.57 -8.23
CA LEU A 141 11.18 -0.59 -7.34
C LEU A 141 11.93 -0.33 -6.05
N ILE A 142 11.24 -0.42 -4.92
CA ILE A 142 11.84 -0.23 -3.60
C ILE A 142 11.61 -1.45 -2.70
N ASN A 143 12.50 -1.66 -1.74
CA ASN A 143 12.23 -2.50 -0.58
C ASN A 143 11.90 -1.58 0.60
N LEU A 144 10.70 -1.70 1.15
CA LEU A 144 10.25 -0.84 2.24
C LEU A 144 11.05 -1.00 3.54
N ALA A 145 11.77 -2.12 3.71
CA ALA A 145 12.72 -2.28 4.80
C ALA A 145 13.83 -1.20 4.79
N ASP A 146 14.19 -0.68 3.61
CA ASP A 146 15.18 0.40 3.45
C ASP A 146 14.71 1.76 3.99
N TYR A 147 13.44 1.85 4.38
CA TYR A 147 12.80 3.06 4.92
C TYR A 147 12.32 2.88 6.37
N GLY A 148 12.93 1.94 7.08
CA GLY A 148 12.63 1.68 8.48
C GLY A 148 11.27 1.03 8.72
N ILE A 149 10.77 0.26 7.76
CA ILE A 149 9.61 -0.61 7.91
C ILE A 149 10.10 -2.00 8.32
N PRO A 150 9.60 -2.61 9.39
CA PRO A 150 10.05 -3.93 9.88
C PRO A 150 9.54 -5.09 9.01
N GLN A 151 9.57 -4.89 7.68
CA GLN A 151 9.06 -5.83 6.70
C GLN A 151 9.84 -5.78 5.38
N SER A 152 10.31 -6.93 4.90
CA SER A 152 10.85 -7.06 3.55
C SER A 152 9.69 -7.10 2.55
N ARG A 153 9.31 -5.91 2.07
CA ARG A 153 8.18 -5.68 1.16
C ARG A 153 8.61 -4.89 -0.05
N HIS A 154 8.64 -5.53 -1.19
CA HIS A 154 8.98 -4.88 -2.45
C HIS A 154 7.74 -4.30 -3.12
N ARG A 155 7.81 -3.02 -3.50
CA ARG A 155 6.74 -2.30 -4.20
C ARG A 155 7.28 -1.46 -5.33
N VAL A 156 6.47 -1.34 -6.36
CA VAL A 156 6.72 -0.45 -7.50
C VAL A 156 5.89 0.80 -7.32
N PHE A 157 6.55 1.94 -7.43
CA PHE A 157 5.89 3.23 -7.51
C PHE A 157 6.05 3.78 -8.92
N ILE A 158 4.93 4.15 -9.53
CA ILE A 158 4.85 4.84 -10.80
C ILE A 158 4.44 6.27 -10.48
N ILE A 159 5.33 7.21 -10.72
CA ILE A 159 5.12 8.62 -10.42
C ILE A 159 5.09 9.39 -11.73
N GLY A 160 4.09 10.21 -11.89
CA GLY A 160 3.98 11.12 -13.02
C GLY A 160 3.92 12.57 -12.57
N GLN A 161 4.61 13.41 -13.30
CA GLN A 161 4.57 14.85 -13.19
C GLN A 161 4.10 15.45 -14.52
N ARG A 162 3.15 16.37 -14.46
CA ARG A 162 2.67 17.06 -15.66
C ARG A 162 3.80 17.86 -16.31
N LYS A 163 3.97 17.73 -17.64
CA LYS A 163 5.12 18.25 -18.39
C LYS A 163 5.27 19.77 -18.33
N ASP A 164 4.17 20.52 -18.15
CA ASP A 164 4.21 21.98 -18.05
C ASP A 164 4.85 22.51 -16.77
N LEU A 165 5.08 21.63 -15.77
CA LEU A 165 5.76 21.97 -14.51
C LEU A 165 7.29 21.94 -14.63
N GLY A 166 7.84 21.43 -15.72
CA GLY A 166 9.26 21.32 -15.97
C GLY A 166 9.64 20.03 -16.69
N GLU A 167 10.85 19.96 -17.20
CA GLU A 167 11.37 18.80 -17.94
C GLU A 167 11.93 17.72 -17.00
N ASP A 168 12.40 18.09 -15.82
CA ASP A 168 12.94 17.19 -14.82
C ASP A 168 11.88 16.78 -13.79
N MET A 169 12.00 15.55 -13.27
CA MET A 169 11.13 15.07 -12.21
C MET A 169 11.42 15.81 -10.89
N LEU A 170 10.46 16.59 -10.44
CA LEU A 170 10.58 17.40 -9.22
C LEU A 170 10.40 16.57 -7.93
N LEU A 171 9.57 15.51 -8.00
CA LEU A 171 9.38 14.62 -6.86
C LEU A 171 10.61 13.72 -6.69
N ILE A 172 11.34 13.95 -5.63
CA ILE A 172 12.49 13.13 -5.24
C ILE A 172 12.00 12.02 -4.33
N PHE A 173 12.36 10.78 -4.63
CA PHE A 173 12.06 9.69 -3.70
C PHE A 173 12.76 9.92 -2.37
N PRO A 174 12.09 9.61 -1.24
CA PRO A 174 12.72 9.71 0.08
C PRO A 174 14.05 8.96 0.13
N LYS A 175 15.01 9.52 0.83
CA LYS A 175 16.30 8.85 1.04
C LYS A 175 16.12 7.61 1.92
N LYS A 176 16.85 6.54 1.60
CA LYS A 176 16.90 5.35 2.45
C LYS A 176 17.45 5.71 3.84
N THR A 177 16.78 5.23 4.87
CA THR A 177 17.17 5.43 6.27
C THR A 177 17.83 4.18 6.86
N ASN A 178 17.61 3.01 6.23
CA ASN A 178 18.08 1.72 6.69
C ASN A 178 18.65 0.89 5.54
N GLY A 179 19.48 -0.07 5.84
CA GLY A 179 20.06 -0.97 4.85
C GLY A 179 20.35 -2.37 5.41
N LYS A 180 20.42 -3.33 4.50
CA LYS A 180 20.72 -4.72 4.82
C LYS A 180 22.10 -4.87 5.50
N ASP A 181 23.04 -4.07 5.07
CA ASP A 181 24.44 -4.11 5.55
C ASP A 181 24.66 -3.16 6.75
N GLY A 182 23.56 -2.62 7.33
CA GLY A 182 23.62 -1.75 8.51
C GLY A 182 23.81 -0.26 8.22
N GLU A 183 23.86 0.15 6.96
CA GLU A 183 24.05 1.54 6.56
C GLU A 183 22.82 2.12 5.82
N PRO A 184 22.37 3.33 6.11
CA PRO A 184 22.77 4.22 7.21
C PRO A 184 22.51 3.68 8.62
N MET A 185 21.45 2.87 8.78
CA MET A 185 21.11 2.12 9.98
C MET A 185 20.69 0.69 9.60
N PRO A 186 20.78 -0.29 10.51
CA PRO A 186 20.33 -1.65 10.23
C PRO A 186 18.81 -1.69 9.98
N TRP A 187 18.37 -2.66 9.20
CA TRP A 187 16.94 -2.95 9.05
C TRP A 187 16.28 -3.24 10.41
N ILE A 188 15.05 -2.78 10.58
CA ILE A 188 14.27 -3.03 11.80
C ILE A 188 13.76 -4.47 11.77
N SER A 189 14.02 -5.22 12.83
CA SER A 189 13.57 -6.60 12.97
C SER A 189 12.09 -6.68 13.34
N ILE A 190 11.47 -7.83 13.06
CA ILE A 190 10.08 -8.08 13.48
C ILE A 190 9.96 -8.03 15.02
N LYS A 191 10.95 -8.56 15.74
CA LYS A 191 10.97 -8.53 17.21
C LYS A 191 10.94 -7.10 17.73
N ALA A 192 11.78 -6.22 17.20
CA ALA A 192 11.80 -4.82 17.61
C ALA A 192 10.45 -4.12 17.41
N ALA A 193 9.65 -4.56 16.42
CA ALA A 193 8.37 -3.97 16.12
C ALA A 193 7.21 -4.48 16.98
N ILE A 194 7.27 -5.71 17.50
CA ILE A 194 6.10 -6.34 18.13
C ILE A 194 6.35 -6.93 19.53
N ASP A 195 7.59 -6.95 20.03
CA ASP A 195 7.94 -7.60 21.30
C ASP A 195 7.31 -6.91 22.53
N HIS A 196 6.91 -5.66 22.38
CA HIS A 196 6.26 -4.87 23.44
C HIS A 196 4.77 -5.23 23.64
N TYR A 197 4.14 -5.93 22.69
CA TYR A 197 2.75 -6.34 22.86
C TYR A 197 2.62 -7.49 23.88
N PRO A 198 1.59 -7.44 24.75
CA PRO A 198 1.34 -8.50 25.70
C PRO A 198 0.93 -9.81 25.00
N ASP A 199 0.83 -10.87 25.78
CA ASP A 199 0.26 -12.13 25.31
C ASP A 199 -1.23 -11.90 24.91
N PRO A 200 -1.62 -12.14 23.65
CA PRO A 200 -2.98 -11.88 23.18
C PRO A 200 -4.05 -12.77 23.84
N ASP A 201 -3.66 -13.87 24.52
CA ASP A 201 -4.57 -14.73 25.26
C ASP A 201 -4.85 -14.19 26.69
N LYS A 202 -4.20 -13.08 27.07
CA LYS A 202 -4.44 -12.36 28.32
C LYS A 202 -5.23 -11.07 28.08
N PRO A 203 -5.99 -10.58 29.07
CA PRO A 203 -6.64 -9.27 28.97
C PRO A 203 -5.66 -8.16 28.62
N ASN A 204 -6.02 -7.34 27.63
CA ASN A 204 -5.23 -6.22 27.19
C ASN A 204 -6.14 -5.16 26.55
N ASP A 205 -5.64 -3.91 26.42
CA ASP A 205 -6.39 -2.76 25.91
C ASP A 205 -6.08 -2.43 24.43
N TYR A 206 -5.29 -3.27 23.75
CA TYR A 206 -4.95 -3.03 22.35
C TYR A 206 -6.07 -3.40 21.39
N TYR A 207 -6.50 -2.49 20.56
CA TYR A 207 -7.44 -2.76 19.46
C TYR A 207 -6.92 -3.84 18.53
N ASN A 208 -7.80 -4.78 18.16
CA ASN A 208 -7.48 -5.85 17.20
C ASN A 208 -6.30 -6.77 17.62
N HIS A 209 -5.97 -6.86 18.92
CA HIS A 209 -4.90 -7.76 19.38
C HIS A 209 -5.38 -9.21 19.53
N ILE A 210 -5.97 -9.73 18.48
CA ILE A 210 -6.50 -11.10 18.33
C ILE A 210 -5.88 -11.78 17.11
N TYR A 211 -5.83 -13.11 17.13
CA TYR A 211 -5.23 -13.90 16.04
C TYR A 211 -6.07 -15.12 15.66
N SER A 212 -5.81 -15.66 14.47
CA SER A 212 -6.44 -16.88 13.98
C SER A 212 -5.98 -18.09 14.76
N GLN A 213 -6.92 -18.89 15.29
CA GLN A 213 -6.68 -20.12 16.05
C GLN A 213 -6.22 -21.31 15.19
N TYR A 214 -6.03 -21.14 13.89
CA TYR A 214 -5.48 -22.20 13.06
C TYR A 214 -4.04 -22.52 13.46
N LYS A 215 -3.75 -23.81 13.62
CA LYS A 215 -2.43 -24.30 14.03
C LYS A 215 -1.34 -23.79 13.09
N VAL A 216 -0.26 -23.33 13.68
CA VAL A 216 1.00 -23.10 12.98
C VAL A 216 1.71 -24.45 12.91
N GLU A 217 1.72 -25.07 11.74
CA GLU A 217 2.56 -26.25 11.47
C GLU A 217 3.79 -25.75 10.71
N PRO A 218 5.00 -25.93 11.25
CA PRO A 218 6.23 -25.62 10.52
C PRO A 218 6.27 -26.47 9.24
N ARG A 219 6.25 -25.82 8.10
CA ARG A 219 6.38 -26.44 6.76
C ARG A 219 7.36 -25.61 5.97
N ASP A 220 8.09 -26.22 5.05
CA ASP A 220 9.06 -25.54 4.16
C ASP A 220 8.43 -24.60 3.13
N PHE A 221 7.11 -24.40 3.16
CA PHE A 221 6.39 -23.48 2.29
C PHE A 221 6.49 -22.03 2.79
N THR A 222 6.56 -21.11 1.82
CA THR A 222 6.47 -19.66 1.99
C THR A 222 5.27 -19.27 2.82
N GLY A 223 5.08 -19.14 3.96
CA GLY A 223 3.92 -18.78 4.79
C GLY A 223 3.74 -19.66 6.01
N HIS A 224 4.54 -20.73 6.09
CA HIS A 224 4.63 -21.59 7.26
C HIS A 224 6.05 -21.66 7.81
N ARG A 225 6.98 -20.87 7.27
CA ARG A 225 8.35 -20.78 7.79
C ARG A 225 8.34 -20.07 9.14
N VAL A 226 9.12 -20.56 10.07
CA VAL A 226 9.39 -19.85 11.31
C VAL A 226 9.93 -18.47 10.98
N THR A 227 9.31 -17.45 11.55
CA THR A 227 9.75 -16.07 11.35
C THR A 227 11.01 -15.82 12.20
N ASP A 228 12.07 -15.33 11.60
CA ASP A 228 13.31 -14.98 12.28
C ASP A 228 13.11 -13.68 13.08
N PRO A 229 13.24 -13.72 14.43
CA PRO A 229 12.98 -12.54 15.25
C PRO A 229 13.91 -11.35 14.96
N ASP A 230 15.12 -11.61 14.47
CA ASP A 230 16.18 -10.62 14.28
C ASP A 230 16.21 -10.04 12.86
N LYS A 231 15.26 -10.45 12.01
CA LYS A 231 15.09 -9.95 10.64
C LYS A 231 13.76 -9.22 10.44
N PRO A 232 13.65 -8.38 9.39
CA PRO A 232 12.35 -7.87 8.97
C PRO A 232 11.37 -9.00 8.66
N SER A 233 10.10 -8.80 8.99
CA SER A 233 9.03 -9.75 8.63
C SER A 233 9.02 -10.03 7.13
N PRO A 234 8.66 -11.24 6.70
CA PRO A 234 8.21 -11.46 5.33
C PRO A 234 7.03 -10.53 4.97
N THR A 235 6.78 -10.35 3.67
CA THR A 235 5.66 -9.52 3.20
C THR A 235 4.33 -10.04 3.75
N ILE A 236 3.59 -9.20 4.47
CA ILE A 236 2.20 -9.45 4.88
C ILE A 236 1.32 -9.38 3.64
N LEU A 237 0.61 -10.47 3.36
CA LEU A 237 -0.24 -10.61 2.20
C LEU A 237 -1.72 -10.46 2.56
N ALA A 238 -2.52 -10.00 1.59
CA ALA A 238 -3.95 -9.72 1.77
C ALA A 238 -4.85 -10.96 1.82
N ARG A 239 -4.33 -12.17 1.58
CA ARG A 239 -5.13 -13.39 1.48
C ARG A 239 -4.58 -14.54 2.32
N GLY A 240 -5.45 -15.50 2.65
CA GLY A 240 -5.06 -16.74 3.30
C GLY A 240 -4.94 -16.67 4.81
N ASN A 241 -5.29 -15.55 5.44
CA ASN A 241 -5.06 -15.33 6.85
C ASN A 241 -6.08 -16.03 7.78
N GLY A 242 -7.31 -16.29 7.29
CA GLY A 242 -8.37 -16.85 8.14
C GLY A 242 -8.46 -18.36 8.19
N LYS A 243 -7.92 -19.08 7.21
CA LYS A 243 -8.04 -20.54 7.09
C LYS A 243 -6.70 -21.26 6.98
N GLY A 244 -5.64 -20.73 7.56
CA GLY A 244 -4.35 -21.42 7.54
C GLY A 244 -3.68 -21.48 6.16
N GLY A 245 -4.09 -20.63 5.24
CA GLY A 245 -3.49 -20.56 3.91
C GLY A 245 -2.02 -20.15 3.95
N VAL A 246 -1.35 -20.31 2.83
CA VAL A 246 0.09 -20.11 2.57
C VAL A 246 0.62 -18.72 2.98
N CYS A 247 -0.28 -17.78 3.27
CA CYS A 247 0.03 -16.37 3.51
C CYS A 247 -0.02 -15.93 4.98
N ALA A 248 -0.41 -16.82 5.90
CA ALA A 248 -0.43 -16.50 7.32
C ALA A 248 0.98 -16.59 7.90
N ILE A 249 1.46 -15.49 8.44
CA ILE A 249 2.80 -15.40 9.02
C ILE A 249 2.74 -15.90 10.47
N PRO A 250 3.55 -16.93 10.84
CA PRO A 250 3.71 -17.32 12.21
C PRO A 250 4.42 -16.22 13.01
N HIS A 251 4.02 -16.05 14.27
CA HIS A 251 4.82 -15.29 15.22
C HIS A 251 6.16 -16.02 15.43
N TYR A 252 7.24 -15.30 15.70
CA TYR A 252 8.58 -15.89 15.85
C TYR A 252 8.69 -16.86 17.03
N ASN A 253 7.74 -16.86 17.99
CA ASN A 253 7.68 -17.89 19.06
C ASN A 253 7.23 -19.27 18.53
N GLY A 254 6.80 -19.38 17.28
CA GLY A 254 6.38 -20.62 16.63
C GLY A 254 5.07 -21.22 17.13
N LYS A 255 4.40 -20.61 18.11
CA LYS A 255 3.21 -21.17 18.77
C LYS A 255 1.88 -20.67 18.20
N ARG A 256 1.87 -19.48 17.61
CA ARG A 256 0.68 -18.81 17.10
C ARG A 256 0.98 -17.99 15.84
N ARG A 257 -0.04 -17.45 15.24
CA ARG A 257 0.08 -16.48 14.17
C ARG A 257 0.25 -15.08 14.74
N LEU A 258 0.73 -14.17 13.89
CA LEU A 258 0.68 -12.75 14.22
C LEU A 258 -0.78 -12.35 14.46
N THR A 259 -1.01 -11.53 15.48
CA THR A 259 -2.30 -10.87 15.68
C THR A 259 -2.56 -9.85 14.57
N ILE A 260 -3.81 -9.37 14.47
CA ILE A 260 -4.14 -8.26 13.57
C ILE A 260 -3.30 -7.04 13.97
N ARG A 261 -3.19 -6.73 15.29
CA ARG A 261 -2.40 -5.59 15.80
C ARG A 261 -0.92 -5.70 15.49
N GLU A 262 -0.30 -6.85 15.71
CA GLU A 262 1.10 -7.10 15.36
C GLU A 262 1.34 -6.96 13.85
N SER A 263 0.41 -7.45 13.03
CA SER A 263 0.48 -7.28 11.57
C SER A 263 0.36 -5.81 11.17
N ALA A 264 -0.49 -5.04 11.86
CA ALA A 264 -0.64 -3.61 11.64
C ALA A 264 0.63 -2.83 12.03
N ALA A 265 1.24 -3.15 13.18
CA ALA A 265 2.50 -2.56 13.62
C ALA A 265 3.65 -2.81 12.63
N ILE A 266 3.71 -4.02 12.07
CA ILE A 266 4.69 -4.35 11.00
C ILE A 266 4.46 -3.50 9.74
N GLN A 267 3.22 -3.10 9.46
CA GLN A 267 2.87 -2.12 8.42
C GLN A 267 2.93 -0.67 8.91
N SER A 268 3.49 -0.46 10.11
CA SER A 268 3.65 0.85 10.76
C SER A 268 2.37 1.64 11.01
N PHE A 269 1.22 0.97 11.14
CA PHE A 269 0.03 1.59 11.69
C PHE A 269 0.20 1.85 13.19
N PRO A 270 -0.23 3.01 13.71
CA PRO A 270 -0.16 3.29 15.14
C PRO A 270 -1.15 2.41 15.94
N ASP A 271 -0.92 2.32 17.25
CA ASP A 271 -1.67 1.41 18.12
C ASP A 271 -3.15 1.77 18.29
N ASP A 272 -3.48 3.04 18.14
CA ASP A 272 -4.83 3.57 18.18
C ASP A 272 -5.59 3.47 16.85
N PHE A 273 -4.94 3.00 15.78
CA PHE A 273 -5.61 2.77 14.50
C PHE A 273 -6.48 1.51 14.56
N GLU A 274 -7.79 1.68 14.49
CA GLU A 274 -8.78 0.63 14.67
C GLU A 274 -9.24 0.04 13.33
N PHE A 275 -9.05 -1.27 13.12
CA PHE A 275 -9.56 -1.97 11.94
C PHE A 275 -10.96 -2.49 12.18
N ILE A 276 -11.90 -2.16 11.29
CA ILE A 276 -13.31 -2.56 11.33
C ILE A 276 -13.52 -3.79 10.44
N GLY A 277 -14.37 -4.70 10.90
CA GLY A 277 -14.75 -5.91 10.17
C GLY A 277 -14.30 -7.20 10.84
N GLN A 278 -14.61 -8.30 10.19
CA GLN A 278 -14.17 -9.62 10.65
C GLN A 278 -12.67 -9.80 10.52
N MET A 279 -12.09 -10.70 11.30
CA MET A 279 -10.65 -10.99 11.35
C MET A 279 -9.99 -11.10 9.96
N ASN A 280 -10.62 -11.84 9.04
CA ASN A 280 -10.08 -12.00 7.68
C ASN A 280 -10.07 -10.70 6.89
N SER A 281 -11.08 -9.86 7.11
CA SER A 281 -11.17 -8.54 6.50
C SER A 281 -10.07 -7.63 7.02
N CYS A 282 -9.82 -7.61 8.34
CA CYS A 282 -8.75 -6.82 8.94
C CYS A 282 -7.36 -7.23 8.40
N TYR A 283 -7.06 -8.52 8.33
CA TYR A 283 -5.79 -8.98 7.73
C TYR A 283 -5.68 -8.59 6.25
N ARG A 284 -6.78 -8.65 5.46
CA ARG A 284 -6.80 -8.25 4.06
C ARG A 284 -6.52 -6.75 3.91
N GLN A 285 -7.14 -5.93 4.73
CA GLN A 285 -6.93 -4.49 4.76
C GLN A 285 -5.46 -4.14 5.02
N ILE A 286 -4.86 -4.75 6.05
CA ILE A 286 -3.45 -4.57 6.40
C ILE A 286 -2.52 -5.04 5.27
N GLY A 287 -2.79 -6.22 4.70
CA GLY A 287 -1.96 -6.78 3.63
C GLY A 287 -1.99 -5.97 2.33
N ASN A 288 -3.11 -5.29 2.03
CA ASN A 288 -3.25 -4.41 0.88
C ASN A 288 -2.60 -3.04 1.11
N ALA A 289 -2.46 -2.61 2.35
CA ALA A 289 -2.01 -1.26 2.65
C ALA A 289 -0.56 -0.96 2.22
N VAL A 290 -0.31 0.28 1.85
CA VAL A 290 1.03 0.87 1.86
C VAL A 290 1.39 1.17 3.32
N PRO A 291 2.60 0.82 3.80
CA PRO A 291 3.02 1.13 5.17
C PRO A 291 2.98 2.62 5.47
N VAL A 292 2.35 2.97 6.59
CA VAL A 292 2.07 4.36 6.99
C VAL A 292 3.33 5.21 7.09
N LYS A 293 4.41 4.67 7.66
CA LYS A 293 5.68 5.39 7.78
C LYS A 293 6.27 5.79 6.43
N PHE A 294 6.19 4.89 5.43
CA PHE A 294 6.67 5.22 4.08
C PHE A 294 5.76 6.26 3.41
N ALA A 295 4.45 6.12 3.58
CA ALA A 295 3.48 7.11 3.10
C ALA A 295 3.71 8.50 3.69
N ASN A 296 4.09 8.58 4.97
CA ASN A 296 4.47 9.85 5.62
C ASN A 296 5.72 10.46 4.97
N LEU A 297 6.75 9.66 4.67
CA LEU A 297 7.94 10.15 3.95
C LEU A 297 7.58 10.70 2.56
N LEU A 298 6.70 10.03 1.83
CA LEU A 298 6.18 10.56 0.55
C LEU A 298 5.41 11.88 0.75
N GLY A 299 4.58 11.95 1.79
CA GLY A 299 3.84 13.16 2.13
C GLY A 299 4.74 14.33 2.47
N GLN A 300 5.87 14.09 3.13
CA GLN A 300 6.88 15.12 3.41
C GLN A 300 7.51 15.66 2.11
N GLU A 301 7.80 14.78 1.15
CA GLU A 301 8.30 15.21 -0.17
C GLU A 301 7.27 16.04 -0.95
N LEU A 302 5.99 15.70 -0.86
CA LEU A 302 4.92 16.50 -1.44
C LEU A 302 4.86 17.91 -0.82
N LEU A 303 4.99 18.04 0.50
CA LEU A 303 5.06 19.34 1.16
C LEU A 303 6.32 20.13 0.80
N ARG A 304 7.46 19.46 0.62
CA ARG A 304 8.67 20.11 0.15
C ARG A 304 8.44 20.73 -1.23
N LEU A 305 7.87 19.97 -2.15
CA LEU A 305 7.54 20.45 -3.50
C LEU A 305 6.57 21.65 -3.47
N GLU A 306 5.53 21.59 -2.63
CA GLU A 306 4.57 22.70 -2.51
C GLU A 306 5.24 24.01 -2.06
N ARG A 307 6.23 23.94 -1.17
CA ARG A 307 6.90 25.11 -0.60
C ARG A 307 8.02 25.67 -1.47
N GLU A 308 8.73 24.80 -2.18
CA GLU A 308 10.00 25.17 -2.82
C GLU A 308 9.87 25.31 -4.34
N VAL A 309 8.85 24.69 -4.95
CA VAL A 309 8.81 24.54 -6.41
C VAL A 309 7.47 24.91 -7.03
N LEU A 310 6.34 24.61 -6.40
CA LEU A 310 4.99 24.81 -6.92
C LEU A 310 4.26 25.99 -6.26
#